data_29cb8692247c21f232815505bb6f14db
#
_entry.id   29cb8692247c21f232815505bb6f14db
#
_cell.length_a   1.000
_cell.length_b   1.000
_cell.length_c   1.000
_cell.angle_alpha   90.00
_cell.angle_beta   90.00
_cell.angle_gamma   90.00
#
_symmetry.space_group_name_H-M   'P 1'
#
loop_
_entity.id
_entity.type
_entity.pdbx_description
1 polymer ?
#
loop_
_entity_poly.entity_id
_entity_poly.type
_entity_poly.pdbx_seq_one_letter_code
_entity_poly.pdbx_strand_id
1 'polypeptide(L)' 'MKEFRCAAVMPDCTERFEGESERAILAQVALHAHEDHGMEHVPDDVLDAVRTHIRDVE' A
#
# COMPACT_ATOMS: atom_id res chain seq x y z
N MET A 1 -0.06 -13.02 -8.55
CA MET A 1 0.56 -11.90 -7.82
C MET A 1 -0.38 -10.72 -7.74
N LYS A 2 -0.30 -9.96 -6.65
CA LYS A 2 -1.07 -8.74 -6.48
C LYS A 2 -0.13 -7.55 -6.47
N GLU A 3 -0.61 -6.41 -6.90
CA GLU A 3 0.18 -5.19 -6.98
C GLU A 3 -0.60 -4.02 -6.37
N PHE A 4 0.13 -3.13 -5.72
CA PHE A 4 -0.42 -1.86 -5.24
C PHE A 4 0.56 -0.74 -5.58
N ARG A 5 0.05 0.38 -6.07
CA ARG A 5 0.84 1.57 -6.32
C ARG A 5 0.48 2.63 -5.30
N CYS A 6 1.46 3.09 -4.56
CA CYS A 6 1.25 4.10 -3.53
C CYS A 6 0.65 5.39 -4.12
N ALA A 7 0.94 5.69 -5.37
CA ALA A 7 0.39 6.88 -6.04
C ALA A 7 -1.13 6.91 -6.06
N ALA A 8 -1.79 5.75 -5.94
CA ALA A 8 -3.24 5.69 -5.90
C ALA A 8 -3.81 6.31 -4.62
N VAL A 9 -3.02 6.34 -3.56
CA VAL A 9 -3.41 6.92 -2.27
C VAL A 9 -2.65 8.21 -1.98
N MET A 10 -1.37 8.21 -2.30
CA MET A 10 -0.47 9.36 -2.12
C MET A 10 0.06 9.79 -3.48
N PRO A 11 -0.53 10.79 -4.14
CA PRO A 11 -0.17 11.17 -5.52
C PRO A 11 1.30 11.51 -5.73
N ASP A 12 1.98 11.98 -4.69
CA ASP A 12 3.38 12.35 -4.78
C ASP A 12 4.33 11.18 -4.61
N CYS A 13 3.82 10.01 -4.27
CA CYS A 13 4.63 8.82 -4.04
C CYS A 13 4.74 8.00 -5.32
N THR A 14 5.94 7.51 -5.62
CA THR A 14 6.18 6.70 -6.82
C THR A 14 6.44 5.22 -6.51
N GLU A 15 6.30 4.82 -5.26
CA GLU A 15 6.56 3.45 -4.86
C GLU A 15 5.49 2.48 -5.34
N ARG A 16 5.92 1.25 -5.58
CA ARG A 16 5.06 0.17 -6.04
C ARG A 16 5.39 -1.07 -5.23
N PHE A 17 4.37 -1.85 -4.91
CA PHE A 17 4.52 -3.06 -4.11
C PHE A 17 3.89 -4.24 -4.81
N GLU A 18 4.51 -5.41 -4.66
CA GLU A 18 3.99 -6.67 -5.18
C GLU A 18 4.04 -7.71 -4.08
N GLY A 19 3.06 -8.62 -4.08
CA GLY A 19 3.00 -9.69 -3.11
C GLY A 19 2.04 -10.77 -3.55
N GLU A 20 2.14 -11.93 -2.92
CA GLU A 20 1.29 -13.07 -3.25
C GLU A 20 -0.14 -12.87 -2.77
N SER A 21 -0.34 -12.02 -1.77
CA SER A 21 -1.64 -11.79 -1.18
C SER A 21 -1.81 -10.34 -0.80
N GLU A 22 -3.05 -9.95 -0.54
CA GLU A 22 -3.37 -8.62 -0.02
C GLU A 22 -2.62 -8.35 1.29
N ARG A 23 -2.57 -9.37 2.16
CA ARG A 23 -1.88 -9.25 3.45
C ARG A 23 -0.39 -8.92 3.26
N ALA A 24 0.26 -9.57 2.30
CA ALA A 24 1.67 -9.31 2.03
C ALA A 24 1.89 -7.87 1.57
N ILE A 25 0.99 -7.35 0.74
CA ILE A 25 1.06 -5.97 0.28
C ILE A 25 0.79 -5.01 1.43
N LEU A 26 -0.22 -5.27 2.25
CA LEU A 26 -0.54 -4.41 3.38
C LEU A 26 0.62 -4.30 4.37
N ALA A 27 1.33 -5.39 4.61
CA ALA A 27 2.50 -5.37 5.47
C ALA A 27 3.59 -4.44 4.93
N GLN A 28 3.83 -4.50 3.63
CA GLN A 28 4.81 -3.63 2.98
C GLN A 28 4.38 -2.17 3.01
N VAL A 29 3.10 -1.93 2.76
CA VAL A 29 2.55 -0.58 2.76
C VAL A 29 2.62 0.04 4.16
N ALA A 30 2.34 -0.73 5.18
CA ALA A 30 2.41 -0.23 6.56
C ALA A 30 3.83 0.22 6.91
N LEU A 31 4.83 -0.57 6.53
CA LEU A 31 6.23 -0.21 6.76
C LEU A 31 6.61 1.03 5.97
N HIS A 32 6.23 1.09 4.70
CA HIS A 32 6.49 2.22 3.83
C HIS A 32 5.87 3.51 4.38
N ALA A 33 4.60 3.43 4.81
CA ALA A 33 3.93 4.59 5.38
C ALA A 33 4.63 5.09 6.63
N HIS A 34 5.11 4.18 7.46
CA HIS A 34 5.82 4.54 8.68
C HIS A 34 7.16 5.23 8.37
N GLU A 35 7.95 4.65 7.47
CA GLU A 35 9.30 5.15 7.20
C GLU A 35 9.36 6.32 6.26
N ASP A 36 8.56 6.29 5.20
CA ASP A 36 8.64 7.31 4.15
C ASP A 36 7.65 8.45 4.33
N HIS A 37 6.51 8.18 4.95
CA HIS A 37 5.48 9.20 5.16
C HIS A 37 5.31 9.61 6.63
N GLY A 38 6.13 9.05 7.51
CA GLY A 38 6.14 9.44 8.92
C GLY A 38 4.89 9.07 9.71
N MET A 39 4.13 8.10 9.24
CA MET A 39 2.92 7.66 9.94
C MET A 39 3.27 6.67 11.04
N GLU A 40 2.97 6.99 12.29
CA GLU A 40 3.16 6.05 13.38
C GLU A 40 2.14 4.91 13.32
N HIS A 41 0.97 5.22 12.80
CA HIS A 41 -0.13 4.27 12.68
C HIS A 41 -0.90 4.59 11.40
N VAL A 42 -1.18 3.56 10.61
CA VAL A 42 -1.93 3.74 9.37
C VAL A 42 -3.43 3.70 9.70
N PRO A 43 -4.17 4.79 9.45
CA PRO A 43 -5.61 4.81 9.72
C PRO A 43 -6.38 3.77 8.90
N ASP A 44 -7.52 3.33 9.42
CA ASP A 44 -8.35 2.33 8.76
C ASP A 44 -8.83 2.79 7.38
N ASP A 45 -9.14 4.06 7.23
CA ASP A 45 -9.59 4.60 5.93
C ASP A 45 -8.48 4.54 4.89
N VAL A 46 -7.24 4.73 5.30
CA VAL A 46 -6.10 4.57 4.40
C VAL A 46 -5.92 3.10 4.02
N LEU A 47 -6.05 2.19 4.99
CA LEU A 47 -5.96 0.75 4.71
C LEU A 47 -7.07 0.31 3.74
N ASP A 48 -8.27 0.83 3.91
CA ASP A 48 -9.38 0.52 3.00
C ASP A 48 -9.10 1.04 1.60
N ALA A 49 -8.53 2.23 1.47
CA ALA A 49 -8.14 2.78 0.18
C ALA A 49 -7.08 1.90 -0.49
N VAL A 50 -6.12 1.42 0.28
CA VAL A 50 -5.08 0.51 -0.23
C VAL A 50 -5.72 -0.76 -0.76
N ARG A 51 -6.61 -1.38 0.02
CA ARG A 51 -7.30 -2.60 -0.41
C ARG A 51 -8.07 -2.41 -1.71
N THR A 52 -8.73 -1.27 -1.84
CA THR A 52 -9.51 -0.96 -3.03
C THR A 52 -8.64 -0.86 -4.28
N HIS A 53 -7.39 -0.46 -4.12
CA HIS A 53 -6.48 -0.25 -5.24
C HIS A 53 -5.51 -1.41 -5.47
N ILE A 54 -5.56 -2.45 -4.64
CA ILE A 54 -4.78 -3.66 -4.89
C ILE A 54 -5.42 -4.40 -6.07
N ARG A 55 -4.60 -4.79 -7.02
CA ARG A 55 -5.07 -5.45 -8.23
C ARG A 55 -4.27 -6.72 -8.50
N ASP A 56 -4.90 -7.65 -9.21
CA ASP A 56 -4.22 -8.87 -9.63
C ASP A 56 -3.46 -8.60 -10.91
N VAL A 57 -2.18 -8.97 -10.90
CA VAL A 57 -1.32 -8.90 -12.08
C VAL A 57 -0.61 -10.25 -12.22
N GLU A 58 -0.42 -10.68 -13.43
CA GLU A 58 0.25 -11.96 -13.70
C GLU A 58 1.44 -11.80 -14.61
#